data_6cc9a9fcf103c142fdf6c1c55adc0ce2
#
_entry.id   6cc9a9fcf103c142fdf6c1c55adc0ce2
#
_cell.length_a   1.000
_cell.length_b   1.000
_cell.length_c   1.000
_cell.angle_alpha   90.00
_cell.angle_beta   90.00
_cell.angle_gamma   90.00
#
_symmetry.space_group_name_H-M   'P 1'
#
loop_
_entity.id
_entity.type
_entity.pdbx_description
1 polymer ?
#
loop_
_entity_poly.entity_id
_entity_poly.type
_entity_poly.pdbx_seq_one_letter_code
_entity_poly.pdbx_strand_id
1 'polypeptide(L)'
;DRLLARYDTVQKADAALAKLKEYWTDLLSHYTVKSTEKKLDRMVNIWNQYQCMVTFNMSRSASYFESGIGRGMGFRDSNQDLLGFVHLIPDRARQRILDIASTQFEDGSAYHQYQPLTKRGNADIGSGFNDDPLWLIAGTSAYIKETGDYSILDELTPYDNDMSVATDFMEHLRRSFNYITNHLGPH
;
A
#
# COMPACT_ATOMS: atom_id res chain seq x y z
N ASP A 1 -20.28 -13.77 -22.46
CA ASP A 1 -19.20 -13.35 -21.57
C ASP A 1 -19.45 -11.92 -21.08
N ARG A 2 -19.47 -11.73 -19.75
CA ARG A 2 -19.81 -10.43 -19.13
C ARG A 2 -18.79 -9.33 -19.45
N LEU A 3 -17.52 -9.70 -19.66
CA LEU A 3 -16.47 -8.76 -20.05
C LEU A 3 -16.62 -8.31 -21.49
N LEU A 4 -16.87 -9.23 -22.41
CA LEU A 4 -17.09 -8.91 -23.82
C LEU A 4 -18.27 -7.94 -23.98
N ALA A 5 -19.38 -8.19 -23.30
CA ALA A 5 -20.57 -7.34 -23.36
C ALA A 5 -20.33 -5.88 -22.87
N ARG A 6 -19.24 -5.62 -22.17
CA ARG A 6 -18.85 -4.24 -21.74
C ARG A 6 -18.20 -3.43 -22.85
N TYR A 7 -17.60 -4.09 -23.86
CA TYR A 7 -16.77 -3.45 -24.87
C TYR A 7 -17.11 -3.90 -26.30
N ASP A 8 -18.28 -4.53 -26.51
CA ASP A 8 -18.68 -5.15 -27.77
C ASP A 8 -19.10 -4.14 -28.87
N THR A 9 -19.14 -2.85 -28.56
CA THR A 9 -19.41 -1.79 -29.53
C THR A 9 -18.40 -0.66 -29.41
N VAL A 10 -18.17 0.08 -30.50
CA VAL A 10 -17.28 1.26 -30.52
C VAL A 10 -17.73 2.28 -29.49
N GLN A 11 -19.03 2.53 -29.37
CA GLN A 11 -19.58 3.49 -28.40
C GLN A 11 -19.26 3.11 -26.96
N LYS A 12 -19.34 1.80 -26.62
CA LYS A 12 -18.98 1.33 -25.27
C LYS A 12 -17.48 1.43 -25.02
N ALA A 13 -16.67 1.13 -26.01
CA ALA A 13 -15.21 1.27 -25.91
C ALA A 13 -14.80 2.75 -25.73
N ASP A 14 -15.37 3.66 -26.50
CA ASP A 14 -15.12 5.10 -26.39
C ASP A 14 -15.57 5.65 -25.02
N ALA A 15 -16.73 5.23 -24.54
CA ALA A 15 -17.21 5.59 -23.21
C ALA A 15 -16.28 5.10 -22.09
N ALA A 16 -15.74 3.88 -22.22
CA ALA A 16 -14.79 3.34 -21.28
C ALA A 16 -13.46 4.11 -21.30
N LEU A 17 -12.98 4.46 -22.49
CA LEU A 17 -11.77 5.28 -22.63
C LEU A 17 -11.96 6.70 -22.05
N ALA A 18 -13.13 7.31 -22.25
CA ALA A 18 -13.46 8.60 -21.67
C ALA A 18 -13.42 8.54 -20.13
N LYS A 19 -14.05 7.53 -19.52
CA LYS A 19 -13.99 7.30 -18.06
C LYS A 19 -12.57 7.08 -17.55
N LEU A 20 -11.74 6.36 -18.28
CA LEU A 20 -10.34 6.16 -17.92
C LEU A 20 -9.56 7.47 -17.93
N LYS A 21 -9.79 8.31 -18.96
CA LYS A 21 -9.18 9.64 -19.03
C LYS A 21 -9.64 10.55 -17.88
N GLU A 22 -10.93 10.54 -17.58
CA GLU A 22 -11.49 11.28 -16.44
C GLU A 22 -10.85 10.86 -15.13
N TYR A 23 -10.79 9.55 -14.86
CA TYR A 23 -10.14 9.00 -13.67
C TYR A 23 -8.68 9.48 -13.51
N TRP A 24 -7.86 9.40 -14.57
CA TRP A 24 -6.48 9.85 -14.49
C TRP A 24 -6.36 11.37 -14.36
N THR A 25 -7.23 12.14 -15.01
CA THR A 25 -7.24 13.60 -14.89
C THR A 25 -7.58 14.04 -13.49
N ASP A 26 -8.60 13.42 -12.88
CA ASP A 26 -8.98 13.67 -11.50
C ASP A 26 -7.86 13.30 -10.54
N LEU A 27 -7.36 12.06 -10.62
CA LEU A 27 -6.28 11.58 -9.77
C LEU A 27 -5.05 12.50 -9.82
N LEU A 28 -4.58 12.86 -11.01
CA LEU A 28 -3.39 13.68 -11.19
C LEU A 28 -3.61 15.17 -10.81
N SER A 29 -4.85 15.59 -10.63
CA SER A 29 -5.18 16.95 -10.20
C SER A 29 -4.95 17.20 -8.73
N HIS A 30 -4.82 16.16 -7.91
CA HIS A 30 -4.62 16.28 -6.46
C HIS A 30 -3.28 16.91 -6.08
N TYR A 31 -2.29 16.81 -6.95
CA TYR A 31 -0.99 17.43 -6.73
C TYR A 31 -0.45 18.01 -8.02
N THR A 32 -0.37 19.32 -8.12
CA THR A 32 0.08 20.01 -9.33
C THR A 32 1.10 21.11 -9.01
N VAL A 33 2.11 21.19 -9.87
CA VAL A 33 3.15 22.22 -9.84
C VAL A 33 3.12 22.99 -11.14
N LYS A 34 3.33 24.30 -11.06
CA LYS A 34 3.48 25.18 -12.23
C LYS A 34 4.78 25.96 -12.07
N SER A 35 5.72 25.71 -12.97
CA SER A 35 7.02 26.36 -13.01
C SER A 35 7.32 26.98 -14.38
N THR A 36 8.47 27.59 -14.52
CA THR A 36 8.99 28.06 -15.81
C THR A 36 9.57 26.93 -16.66
N GLU A 37 9.89 25.76 -16.02
CA GLU A 37 10.46 24.60 -16.71
C GLU A 37 9.38 23.54 -16.98
N LYS A 38 8.95 23.46 -18.24
CA LYS A 38 7.84 22.56 -18.64
C LYS A 38 8.14 21.07 -18.50
N LYS A 39 9.43 20.69 -18.57
CA LYS A 39 9.82 19.28 -18.35
C LYS A 39 9.67 18.90 -16.88
N LEU A 40 10.01 19.81 -15.97
CA LEU A 40 9.77 19.62 -14.53
C LEU A 40 8.28 19.48 -14.24
N ASP A 41 7.45 20.40 -14.77
CA ASP A 41 6.00 20.34 -14.61
C ASP A 41 5.46 18.95 -15.04
N ARG A 42 5.90 18.44 -16.20
CA ARG A 42 5.47 17.16 -16.73
C ARG A 42 5.93 15.99 -15.85
N MET A 43 7.17 16.02 -15.37
CA MET A 43 7.68 14.98 -14.47
C MET A 43 6.87 14.91 -13.18
N VAL A 44 6.65 16.05 -12.53
CA VAL A 44 5.97 16.12 -11.24
C VAL A 44 4.47 15.83 -11.39
N ASN A 45 3.80 16.48 -12.35
CA ASN A 45 2.33 16.41 -12.46
C ASN A 45 1.82 15.12 -13.10
N ILE A 46 2.66 14.38 -13.81
CA ILE A 46 2.23 13.17 -14.54
C ILE A 46 3.08 11.97 -14.16
N TRP A 47 4.37 11.99 -14.52
CA TRP A 47 5.17 10.77 -14.50
C TRP A 47 5.45 10.24 -13.11
N ASN A 48 5.80 11.09 -12.15
CA ASN A 48 6.07 10.65 -10.78
C ASN A 48 4.81 10.07 -10.13
N GLN A 49 3.68 10.74 -10.26
CA GLN A 49 2.40 10.28 -9.71
C GLN A 49 1.92 9.00 -10.40
N TYR A 50 2.03 8.93 -11.73
CA TYR A 50 1.72 7.73 -12.49
C TYR A 50 2.59 6.54 -12.02
N GLN A 51 3.90 6.76 -11.85
CA GLN A 51 4.81 5.72 -11.39
C GLN A 51 4.45 5.24 -9.98
N CYS A 52 4.13 6.14 -9.05
CA CYS A 52 3.67 5.77 -7.71
C CYS A 52 2.40 4.92 -7.78
N MET A 53 1.43 5.31 -8.62
CA MET A 53 0.19 4.55 -8.78
C MET A 53 0.42 3.18 -9.43
N VAL A 54 1.31 3.07 -10.39
CA VAL A 54 1.69 1.78 -11.00
C VAL A 54 2.35 0.89 -9.94
N THR A 55 3.29 1.42 -9.17
CA THR A 55 3.95 0.70 -8.08
C THR A 55 2.94 0.21 -7.05
N PHE A 56 2.00 1.06 -6.64
CA PHE A 56 0.94 0.67 -5.72
C PHE A 56 0.05 -0.44 -6.29
N ASN A 57 -0.41 -0.33 -7.53
CA ASN A 57 -1.31 -1.30 -8.14
C ASN A 57 -0.62 -2.65 -8.42
N MET A 58 0.63 -2.60 -8.85
CA MET A 58 1.42 -3.78 -9.20
C MET A 58 2.17 -4.34 -7.98
N SER A 59 2.39 -3.52 -6.96
CA SER A 59 3.01 -3.88 -5.68
C SER A 59 4.32 -4.64 -5.82
N ARG A 60 5.10 -4.29 -6.83
CA ARG A 60 6.39 -4.93 -7.19
C ARG A 60 6.30 -6.44 -7.42
N SER A 61 5.11 -7.04 -7.26
CA SER A 61 4.91 -8.49 -7.36
C SER A 61 4.45 -8.99 -8.73
N ALA A 62 4.05 -8.08 -9.61
CA ALA A 62 3.54 -8.44 -10.93
C ALA A 62 4.61 -8.44 -12.03
N SER A 63 5.88 -8.37 -11.66
CA SER A 63 6.98 -8.47 -12.60
C SER A 63 7.25 -9.94 -12.92
N TYR A 64 6.91 -10.32 -14.15
CA TYR A 64 7.17 -11.66 -14.66
C TYR A 64 8.66 -12.03 -14.68
N PHE A 65 9.52 -11.04 -14.90
CA PHE A 65 10.97 -11.22 -15.02
C PHE A 65 11.72 -11.05 -13.70
N GLU A 66 11.29 -10.13 -12.84
CA GLU A 66 11.98 -9.81 -11.61
C GLU A 66 11.54 -10.70 -10.44
N SER A 67 10.24 -10.84 -10.24
CA SER A 67 9.69 -11.45 -9.04
C SER A 67 9.03 -12.81 -9.28
N GLY A 68 8.68 -13.15 -10.53
CA GLY A 68 7.90 -14.33 -10.83
C GLY A 68 6.43 -14.24 -10.38
N ILE A 69 5.64 -15.24 -10.77
CA ILE A 69 4.18 -15.24 -10.56
C ILE A 69 3.79 -15.50 -9.08
N GLY A 70 4.62 -16.18 -8.33
CA GLY A 70 4.31 -16.63 -6.96
C GLY A 70 4.76 -15.72 -5.85
N ARG A 71 5.47 -14.63 -6.16
CA ARG A 71 6.04 -13.75 -5.14
C ARG A 71 4.98 -12.84 -4.50
N GLY A 72 5.06 -12.70 -3.18
CA GLY A 72 4.19 -11.80 -2.42
C GLY A 72 4.64 -10.34 -2.50
N MET A 73 3.83 -9.49 -1.88
CA MET A 73 4.14 -8.07 -1.65
C MET A 73 4.97 -7.94 -0.38
N GLY A 74 6.08 -7.20 -0.44
CA GLY A 74 6.90 -6.93 0.75
C GLY A 74 6.14 -6.11 1.79
N PHE A 75 6.28 -6.47 3.05
CA PHE A 75 5.71 -5.73 4.17
C PHE A 75 6.29 -4.31 4.22
N ARG A 76 7.61 -4.20 4.25
CA ARG A 76 8.33 -2.93 4.16
C ARG A 76 8.02 -2.18 2.88
N ASP A 77 8.17 -2.85 1.74
CA ASP A 77 7.99 -2.24 0.42
C ASP A 77 6.61 -1.60 0.25
N SER A 78 5.56 -2.28 0.71
CA SER A 78 4.20 -1.76 0.62
C SER A 78 3.98 -0.51 1.48
N ASN A 79 4.59 -0.46 2.67
CA ASN A 79 4.55 0.72 3.52
C ASN A 79 5.38 1.88 2.96
N GLN A 80 6.55 1.60 2.37
CA GLN A 80 7.36 2.63 1.70
C GLN A 80 6.64 3.21 0.48
N ASP A 81 6.07 2.36 -0.35
CA ASP A 81 5.35 2.78 -1.55
C ASP A 81 4.15 3.68 -1.21
N LEU A 82 3.50 3.42 -0.06
CA LEU A 82 2.40 4.23 0.44
C LEU A 82 2.78 5.71 0.61
N LEU A 83 4.02 6.02 0.98
CA LEU A 83 4.50 7.39 1.12
C LEU A 83 4.42 8.19 -0.19
N GLY A 84 4.49 7.51 -1.33
CA GLY A 84 4.42 8.12 -2.66
C GLY A 84 3.01 8.37 -3.20
N PHE A 85 1.97 7.80 -2.57
CA PHE A 85 0.61 7.90 -3.11
C PHE A 85 -0.50 8.19 -2.07
N VAL A 86 -0.18 8.29 -0.80
CA VAL A 86 -1.18 8.50 0.26
C VAL A 86 -2.08 9.72 -0.01
N HIS A 87 -1.53 10.80 -0.55
CA HIS A 87 -2.25 12.01 -0.93
C HIS A 87 -3.14 11.85 -2.16
N LEU A 88 -2.87 10.85 -3.01
CA LEU A 88 -3.65 10.59 -4.22
C LEU A 88 -4.90 9.74 -3.95
N ILE A 89 -4.76 8.75 -3.07
CA ILE A 89 -5.79 7.74 -2.83
C ILE A 89 -5.87 7.36 -1.34
N PRO A 90 -6.19 8.31 -0.45
CA PRO A 90 -6.14 8.08 1.00
C PRO A 90 -6.99 6.90 1.48
N ASP A 91 -8.17 6.68 0.92
CA ASP A 91 -9.03 5.55 1.30
C ASP A 91 -8.38 4.20 0.99
N ARG A 92 -7.74 4.09 -0.17
CA ARG A 92 -7.02 2.86 -0.54
C ARG A 92 -5.73 2.70 0.25
N ALA A 93 -5.08 3.80 0.62
CA ALA A 93 -3.93 3.80 1.51
C ALA A 93 -4.32 3.27 2.89
N ARG A 94 -5.43 3.75 3.46
CA ARG A 94 -6.00 3.25 4.72
C ARG A 94 -6.23 1.75 4.68
N GLN A 95 -6.91 1.26 3.66
CA GLN A 95 -7.16 -0.16 3.52
C GLN A 95 -5.87 -0.98 3.39
N ARG A 96 -4.88 -0.48 2.65
CA ARG A 96 -3.58 -1.15 2.51
C ARG A 96 -2.84 -1.24 3.84
N ILE A 97 -2.87 -0.20 4.68
CA ILE A 97 -2.27 -0.21 6.03
C ILE A 97 -2.89 -1.32 6.88
N LEU A 98 -4.21 -1.42 6.90
CA LEU A 98 -4.91 -2.44 7.67
C LEU A 98 -4.68 -3.86 7.12
N ASP A 99 -4.64 -4.02 5.81
CA ASP A 99 -4.31 -5.30 5.16
C ASP A 99 -2.91 -5.79 5.55
N ILE A 100 -1.93 -4.88 5.58
CA ILE A 100 -0.55 -5.20 5.96
C ILE A 100 -0.49 -5.52 7.46
N ALA A 101 -1.10 -4.71 8.31
CA ALA A 101 -1.13 -4.92 9.75
C ALA A 101 -1.75 -6.27 10.12
N SER A 102 -2.77 -6.70 9.38
CA SER A 102 -3.42 -8.00 9.59
C SER A 102 -2.49 -9.20 9.37
N THR A 103 -1.31 -9.00 8.79
CA THR A 103 -0.28 -10.05 8.62
C THR A 103 0.83 -10.00 9.68
N GLN A 104 0.74 -9.06 10.63
CA GLN A 104 1.68 -8.97 11.75
C GLN A 104 1.43 -10.10 12.75
N PHE A 105 2.47 -10.53 13.45
CA PHE A 105 2.36 -11.47 14.57
C PHE A 105 2.05 -10.76 15.89
N GLU A 106 1.51 -11.51 16.86
CA GLU A 106 1.15 -10.96 18.16
C GLU A 106 2.34 -10.39 18.95
N ASP A 107 3.56 -10.87 18.70
CA ASP A 107 4.78 -10.35 19.32
C ASP A 107 5.27 -9.02 18.72
N GLY A 108 4.60 -8.55 17.67
CA GLY A 108 4.95 -7.33 16.94
C GLY A 108 5.89 -7.52 15.76
N SER A 109 6.40 -8.73 15.52
CA SER A 109 7.12 -9.07 14.30
C SER A 109 6.16 -9.20 13.13
N ALA A 110 6.68 -9.38 11.91
CA ALA A 110 5.86 -9.49 10.73
C ALA A 110 6.42 -10.51 9.75
N TYR A 111 5.56 -11.03 8.88
CA TYR A 111 6.01 -11.67 7.66
C TYR A 111 6.75 -10.65 6.78
N HIS A 112 7.84 -11.08 6.14
CA HIS A 112 8.53 -10.23 5.17
C HIS A 112 7.66 -9.95 3.93
N GLN A 113 6.75 -10.87 3.61
CA GLN A 113 5.85 -10.73 2.47
C GLN A 113 4.44 -11.26 2.78
N TYR A 114 3.45 -10.74 2.05
CA TYR A 114 2.09 -11.25 2.05
C TYR A 114 1.56 -11.40 0.60
N GLN A 115 0.56 -12.26 0.42
CA GLN A 115 -0.06 -12.49 -0.88
C GLN A 115 -1.21 -11.50 -1.12
N PRO A 116 -1.17 -10.71 -2.19
CA PRO A 116 -2.14 -9.63 -2.40
C PRO A 116 -3.57 -10.11 -2.63
N LEU A 117 -3.75 -11.31 -3.18
CA LEU A 117 -5.08 -11.88 -3.46
C LEU A 117 -5.75 -12.45 -2.22
N THR A 118 -5.00 -13.14 -1.39
CA THR A 118 -5.51 -13.77 -0.17
C THR A 118 -5.37 -12.88 1.04
N LYS A 119 -4.52 -11.86 0.95
CA LYS A 119 -4.12 -10.95 2.05
C LYS A 119 -3.52 -11.68 3.25
N ARG A 120 -2.89 -12.84 3.00
CA ARG A 120 -2.23 -13.65 4.03
C ARG A 120 -0.74 -13.52 3.94
N GLY A 121 -0.08 -13.64 5.10
CA GLY A 121 1.37 -13.69 5.19
C GLY A 121 1.96 -14.85 4.39
N ASN A 122 3.21 -14.67 3.95
CA ASN A 122 3.96 -15.68 3.21
C ASN A 122 5.30 -15.92 3.90
N ALA A 123 5.46 -17.12 4.47
CA ALA A 123 6.67 -17.55 5.17
C ALA A 123 7.80 -18.05 4.25
N ASP A 124 7.54 -18.22 2.94
CA ASP A 124 8.51 -18.84 2.00
C ASP A 124 9.82 -18.05 1.88
N ILE A 125 9.79 -16.76 2.18
CA ILE A 125 10.95 -15.85 2.06
C ILE A 125 11.48 -15.43 3.43
N GLY A 126 10.93 -15.99 4.48
CA GLY A 126 11.31 -15.71 5.85
C GLY A 126 10.40 -14.70 6.56
N SER A 127 10.68 -14.50 7.82
CA SER A 127 10.00 -13.58 8.72
C SER A 127 11.01 -12.98 9.70
N GLY A 128 10.59 -11.98 10.49
CA GLY A 128 11.42 -11.43 11.57
C GLY A 128 12.54 -10.50 11.11
N PHE A 129 12.40 -9.86 9.95
CA PHE A 129 13.27 -8.74 9.58
C PHE A 129 13.00 -7.57 10.53
N ASN A 130 14.04 -7.07 11.17
CA ASN A 130 13.91 -6.10 12.26
C ASN A 130 13.26 -4.79 11.85
N ASP A 131 13.44 -4.32 10.63
CA ASP A 131 12.92 -3.03 10.18
C ASP A 131 11.48 -3.10 9.65
N ASP A 132 10.98 -4.27 9.27
CA ASP A 132 9.64 -4.42 8.71
C ASP A 132 8.54 -3.79 9.59
N PRO A 133 8.45 -4.07 10.91
CA PRO A 133 7.42 -3.49 11.77
C PRO A 133 7.49 -1.96 11.88
N LEU A 134 8.68 -1.35 11.78
CA LEU A 134 8.82 0.10 11.86
C LEU A 134 8.19 0.82 10.67
N TRP A 135 8.16 0.18 9.52
CA TRP A 135 7.53 0.75 8.33
C TRP A 135 6.01 0.87 8.44
N LEU A 136 5.37 0.01 9.25
CA LEU A 136 3.95 0.16 9.57
C LEU A 136 3.69 1.48 10.32
N ILE A 137 4.56 1.82 11.29
CA ILE A 137 4.49 3.09 12.03
C ILE A 137 4.72 4.26 11.07
N ALA A 138 5.72 4.18 10.20
CA ALA A 138 6.04 5.23 9.23
C ALA A 138 4.87 5.47 8.25
N GLY A 139 4.32 4.41 7.66
CA GLY A 139 3.19 4.48 6.74
C GLY A 139 1.94 5.05 7.40
N THR A 140 1.62 4.59 8.61
CA THR A 140 0.48 5.12 9.39
C THR A 140 0.66 6.59 9.74
N SER A 141 1.87 6.98 10.15
CA SER A 141 2.18 8.40 10.45
C SER A 141 1.99 9.29 9.22
N ALA A 142 2.44 8.82 8.05
CA ALA A 142 2.24 9.55 6.80
C ALA A 142 0.75 9.70 6.46
N TYR A 143 -0.03 8.62 6.61
CA TYR A 143 -1.47 8.63 6.38
C TYR A 143 -2.19 9.64 7.30
N ILE A 144 -1.92 9.60 8.61
CA ILE A 144 -2.55 10.51 9.57
C ILE A 144 -2.14 11.96 9.31
N LYS A 145 -0.88 12.23 8.97
CA LYS A 145 -0.40 13.59 8.62
C LYS A 145 -1.10 14.14 7.40
N GLU A 146 -1.38 13.31 6.41
CA GLU A 146 -2.04 13.71 5.18
C GLU A 146 -3.54 13.93 5.36
N THR A 147 -4.21 13.03 6.08
CA THR A 147 -5.67 12.96 6.15
C THR A 147 -6.28 13.58 7.40
N GLY A 148 -5.54 13.63 8.51
CA GLY A 148 -6.08 13.93 9.83
C GLY A 148 -6.98 12.84 10.41
N ASP A 149 -7.06 11.67 9.75
CA ASP A 149 -7.91 10.56 10.19
C ASP A 149 -7.23 9.74 11.28
N TYR A 150 -7.53 10.06 12.53
CA TYR A 150 -7.10 9.29 13.70
C TYR A 150 -7.95 8.05 13.95
N SER A 151 -9.13 7.93 13.31
CA SER A 151 -10.03 6.81 13.54
C SER A 151 -9.43 5.46 13.10
N ILE A 152 -8.44 5.48 12.23
CA ILE A 152 -7.68 4.28 11.85
C ILE A 152 -7.08 3.57 13.07
N LEU A 153 -6.72 4.31 14.13
CA LEU A 153 -6.09 3.75 15.33
C LEU A 153 -7.02 2.86 16.15
N ASP A 154 -8.34 3.08 16.01
CA ASP A 154 -9.38 2.34 16.73
C ASP A 154 -9.91 1.13 15.93
N GLU A 155 -9.40 0.91 14.70
CA GLU A 155 -9.82 -0.21 13.86
C GLU A 155 -9.43 -1.55 14.45
N LEU A 156 -10.42 -2.43 14.60
CA LEU A 156 -10.19 -3.79 15.06
C LEU A 156 -9.43 -4.59 14.00
N THR A 157 -8.19 -4.93 14.27
CA THR A 157 -7.26 -5.53 13.31
C THR A 157 -6.75 -6.86 13.86
N PRO A 158 -6.77 -7.95 13.08
CA PRO A 158 -6.28 -9.25 13.51
C PRO A 158 -4.75 -9.35 13.46
N TYR A 159 -4.18 -10.27 14.22
CA TYR A 159 -2.81 -10.77 14.04
C TYR A 159 -2.84 -12.06 13.22
N ASP A 160 -1.91 -12.22 12.29
CA ASP A 160 -1.81 -13.35 11.35
C ASP A 160 -3.17 -13.73 10.71
N ASN A 161 -3.98 -12.72 10.42
CA ASN A 161 -5.35 -12.86 9.89
C ASN A 161 -6.32 -13.65 10.80
N ASP A 162 -6.00 -13.80 12.09
CA ASP A 162 -6.88 -14.44 13.10
C ASP A 162 -7.66 -13.39 13.90
N MET A 163 -8.95 -13.27 13.62
CA MET A 163 -9.82 -12.34 14.32
C MET A 163 -10.04 -12.66 15.81
N SER A 164 -9.72 -13.88 16.26
CA SER A 164 -9.89 -14.26 17.68
C SER A 164 -8.88 -13.56 18.60
N VAL A 165 -7.78 -13.08 18.04
CA VAL A 165 -6.72 -12.34 18.74
C VAL A 165 -6.62 -10.88 18.30
N ALA A 166 -7.63 -10.36 17.61
CA ALA A 166 -7.66 -8.99 17.12
C ALA A 166 -7.62 -7.96 18.26
N THR A 167 -6.90 -6.87 18.02
CA THR A 167 -6.87 -5.69 18.91
C THR A 167 -7.15 -4.42 18.11
N ASP A 168 -7.24 -3.28 18.82
CA ASP A 168 -7.20 -2.00 18.12
C ASP A 168 -5.87 -1.83 17.36
N PHE A 169 -5.91 -1.08 16.27
CA PHE A 169 -4.75 -0.89 15.42
C PHE A 169 -3.61 -0.14 16.13
N MET A 170 -3.92 0.70 17.11
CA MET A 170 -2.88 1.38 17.92
C MET A 170 -2.01 0.35 18.66
N GLU A 171 -2.57 -0.77 19.09
CA GLU A 171 -1.80 -1.84 19.75
C GLU A 171 -0.82 -2.50 18.77
N HIS A 172 -1.18 -2.65 17.49
CA HIS A 172 -0.25 -3.11 16.44
C HIS A 172 0.99 -2.23 16.35
N LEU A 173 0.81 -0.90 16.35
CA LEU A 173 1.91 0.06 16.30
C LEU A 173 2.79 -0.01 17.56
N ARG A 174 2.16 -0.14 18.74
CA ARG A 174 2.88 -0.30 20.01
C ARG A 174 3.70 -1.58 20.04
N ARG A 175 3.15 -2.71 19.59
CA ARG A 175 3.86 -3.98 19.50
C ARG A 175 4.99 -3.93 18.48
N SER A 176 4.79 -3.30 17.33
CA SER A 176 5.86 -3.03 16.37
C SER A 176 7.07 -2.33 17.00
N PHE A 177 6.81 -1.25 17.74
CA PHE A 177 7.85 -0.49 18.42
C PHE A 177 8.55 -1.33 19.51
N ASN A 178 7.77 -2.01 20.35
CA ASN A 178 8.30 -2.84 21.44
C ASN A 178 9.12 -4.01 20.91
N TYR A 179 8.70 -4.64 19.80
CA TYR A 179 9.46 -5.71 19.19
C TYR A 179 10.88 -5.25 18.86
N ILE A 180 11.02 -4.13 18.18
CA ILE A 180 12.33 -3.60 17.78
C ILE A 180 13.17 -3.21 18.99
N THR A 181 12.60 -2.51 19.97
CA THR A 181 13.35 -2.05 21.15
C THR A 181 13.81 -3.20 22.04
N ASN A 182 13.14 -4.34 21.99
CA ASN A 182 13.52 -5.55 22.74
C ASN A 182 14.44 -6.51 21.96
N HIS A 183 14.68 -6.25 20.66
CA HIS A 183 15.53 -7.08 19.80
C HIS A 183 16.68 -6.26 19.20
N LEU A 184 17.24 -5.35 19.99
CA LEU A 184 18.44 -4.59 19.62
C LEU A 184 19.63 -5.53 19.53
N GLY A 185 20.53 -5.27 18.58
CA GLY A 185 21.81 -5.98 18.50
C GLY A 185 22.72 -5.68 19.70
N PRO A 186 23.89 -6.29 19.74
CA PRO A 186 24.82 -6.18 20.88
C PRO A 186 25.50 -4.82 21.03
N HIS A 187 25.14 -3.84 20.18
CA HIS A 187 25.73 -2.50 20.19
C HIS A 187 24.68 -1.41 20.27
#